data_9276b7da1500f51a0589f387e0611c37
#
_entry.id   9276b7da1500f51a0589f387e0611c37
#
_cell.length_a   1.000
_cell.length_b   1.000
_cell.length_c   1.000
_cell.angle_alpha   90.00
_cell.angle_beta   90.00
_cell.angle_gamma   90.00
#
_symmetry.space_group_name_H-M   'P 1'
#
loop_
_entity.id
_entity.type
_entity.pdbx_description
1 polymer ?
#
loop_
_entity_poly.entity_id
_entity_poly.type
_entity_poly.pdbx_seq_one_letter_code
_entity_poly.pdbx_strand_id
1 'polypeptide(L)'
;DLVPWSVMEPYARIDARLCLLLTLLQMERFEAGEGAIHRFRWQMELFRALYKMERRGIGFDADACLATAVEVRQEIANLAAQLPWTPPTLAGAKTYFFETRGISPIKTTEKRGDPQLDDETRTYLMGLEVPGAAEYDQMVRLENADNRWYTGWPTRIGPDGRLRTSFRQTQVKSGRMSVERVQLHAVPKDGTLAEGIPSVRQFFRPKPGYALWNCALSQAELRAAAYEAGCQLMLKMLAEGA
;
A
#
# COMPACT_ATOMS: atom_id res chain seq x y z
N ASP A 1 2.29 36.23 1.09
CA ASP A 1 3.34 37.24 0.89
C ASP A 1 4.47 36.58 0.14
N LEU A 2 4.84 37.13 -1.04
CA LEU A 2 5.93 36.62 -1.85
C LEU A 2 7.25 37.17 -1.33
N VAL A 3 8.24 36.32 -1.13
CA VAL A 3 9.59 36.70 -0.77
C VAL A 3 10.21 37.46 -1.97
N PRO A 4 10.78 38.67 -1.77
CA PRO A 4 11.39 39.42 -2.86
C PRO A 4 12.50 38.62 -3.55
N TRP A 5 12.60 38.75 -4.88
CA TRP A 5 13.61 38.03 -5.66
C TRP A 5 15.05 38.35 -5.21
N SER A 6 15.32 39.58 -4.80
CA SER A 6 16.62 40.00 -4.24
C SER A 6 17.07 39.21 -3.00
N VAL A 7 16.10 38.59 -2.26
CA VAL A 7 16.38 37.72 -1.13
C VAL A 7 16.49 36.29 -1.57
N MET A 8 15.62 35.86 -2.51
CA MET A 8 15.58 34.49 -3.00
C MET A 8 16.73 34.11 -3.94
N GLU A 9 17.21 35.05 -4.77
CA GLU A 9 18.26 34.81 -5.76
C GLU A 9 19.57 34.31 -5.14
N PRO A 10 20.16 35.01 -4.12
CA PRO A 10 21.39 34.54 -3.48
C PRO A 10 21.24 33.14 -2.87
N TYR A 11 20.11 32.88 -2.22
CA TYR A 11 19.82 31.57 -1.64
C TYR A 11 19.73 30.46 -2.73
N ALA A 12 18.94 30.68 -3.77
CA ALA A 12 18.77 29.71 -4.85
C ALA A 12 20.09 29.47 -5.61
N ARG A 13 20.93 30.49 -5.76
CA ARG A 13 22.25 30.38 -6.39
C ARG A 13 23.20 29.52 -5.56
N ILE A 14 23.21 29.69 -4.23
CA ILE A 14 24.04 28.90 -3.31
C ILE A 14 23.59 27.46 -3.34
N ASP A 15 22.28 27.20 -3.25
CA ASP A 15 21.73 25.83 -3.30
C ASP A 15 22.09 25.12 -4.60
N ALA A 16 21.92 25.78 -5.74
CA ALA A 16 22.29 25.19 -7.04
C ALA A 16 23.80 24.87 -7.11
N ARG A 17 24.66 25.79 -6.59
CA ARG A 17 26.12 25.57 -6.53
C ARG A 17 26.49 24.41 -5.62
N LEU A 18 25.89 24.30 -4.44
CA LEU A 18 26.12 23.21 -3.51
C LEU A 18 25.69 21.87 -4.09
N CYS A 19 24.52 21.81 -4.75
CA CYS A 19 24.06 20.62 -5.45
C CYS A 19 25.05 20.16 -6.53
N LEU A 20 25.58 21.10 -7.33
CA LEU A 20 26.59 20.80 -8.34
C LEU A 20 27.89 20.24 -7.71
N LEU A 21 28.42 20.91 -6.69
CA LEU A 21 29.65 20.49 -6.01
C LEU A 21 29.48 19.09 -5.37
N LEU A 22 28.36 18.84 -4.71
CA LEU A 22 28.03 17.53 -4.16
C LEU A 22 27.95 16.46 -5.24
N THR A 23 27.32 16.78 -6.39
CA THR A 23 27.22 15.87 -7.51
C THR A 23 28.61 15.49 -8.03
N LEU A 24 29.49 16.45 -8.24
CA LEU A 24 30.85 16.21 -8.72
C LEU A 24 31.64 15.31 -7.73
N LEU A 25 31.57 15.61 -6.44
CA LEU A 25 32.24 14.81 -5.40
C LEU A 25 31.68 13.39 -5.32
N GLN A 26 30.36 13.21 -5.48
CA GLN A 26 29.72 11.90 -5.49
C GLN A 26 30.07 11.09 -6.74
N MET A 27 30.14 11.75 -7.91
CA MET A 27 30.54 11.07 -9.15
C MET A 27 31.92 10.49 -9.07
N GLU A 28 32.90 11.22 -8.52
CA GLU A 28 34.25 10.72 -8.28
C GLU A 28 34.23 9.43 -7.43
N ARG A 29 33.41 9.39 -6.37
CA ARG A 29 33.26 8.21 -5.51
C ARG A 29 32.55 7.04 -6.22
N PHE A 30 31.57 7.33 -7.06
CA PHE A 30 30.86 6.31 -7.83
C PHE A 30 31.76 5.66 -8.89
N GLU A 31 32.64 6.45 -9.53
CA GLU A 31 33.62 5.95 -10.50
C GLU A 31 34.67 5.06 -9.85
N ALA A 32 35.08 5.38 -8.60
CA ALA A 32 35.99 4.56 -7.84
C ALA A 32 35.39 3.24 -7.29
N GLY A 33 34.05 3.13 -7.25
CA GLY A 33 33.34 1.95 -6.72
C GLY A 33 32.87 0.99 -7.80
N GLU A 34 33.28 -0.30 -7.72
CA GLU A 34 32.83 -1.34 -8.67
C GLU A 34 31.30 -1.42 -8.74
N GLY A 35 30.75 -1.22 -9.94
CA GLY A 35 29.32 -1.31 -10.23
C GLY A 35 28.43 -0.19 -9.66
N ALA A 36 28.98 0.74 -8.87
CA ALA A 36 28.19 1.83 -8.29
C ALA A 36 27.66 2.80 -9.36
N ILE A 37 28.50 3.14 -10.34
CA ILE A 37 28.10 4.02 -11.45
C ILE A 37 27.02 3.37 -12.34
N HIS A 38 27.08 2.05 -12.56
CA HIS A 38 26.05 1.33 -13.31
C HIS A 38 24.71 1.35 -12.58
N ARG A 39 24.70 1.07 -11.26
CA ARG A 39 23.48 1.16 -10.44
C ARG A 39 22.90 2.56 -10.44
N PHE A 40 23.75 3.59 -10.31
CA PHE A 40 23.31 4.98 -10.36
C PHE A 40 22.65 5.33 -11.71
N ARG A 41 23.29 4.99 -12.84
CA ARG A 41 22.76 5.23 -14.18
C ARG A 41 21.40 4.52 -14.38
N TRP A 42 21.32 3.25 -14.00
CA TRP A 42 20.08 2.49 -14.06
C TRP A 42 18.96 3.11 -13.21
N GLN A 43 19.28 3.54 -12.01
CA GLN A 43 18.34 4.23 -11.12
C GLN A 43 17.84 5.57 -11.73
N MET A 44 18.70 6.30 -12.40
CA MET A 44 18.34 7.55 -13.07
C MET A 44 17.43 7.32 -14.30
N GLU A 45 17.64 6.24 -15.05
CA GLU A 45 16.73 5.83 -16.13
C GLU A 45 15.36 5.41 -15.57
N LEU A 46 15.36 4.61 -14.50
CA LEU A 46 14.13 4.22 -13.81
C LEU A 46 13.37 5.46 -13.27
N PHE A 47 14.08 6.42 -12.68
CA PHE A 47 13.49 7.67 -12.21
C PHE A 47 12.71 8.40 -13.30
N ARG A 48 13.24 8.46 -14.51
CA ARG A 48 12.54 9.09 -15.65
C ARG A 48 11.23 8.37 -16.01
N ALA A 49 11.23 7.04 -15.94
CA ALA A 49 10.03 6.25 -16.17
C ALA A 49 8.98 6.49 -15.06
N LEU A 50 9.40 6.45 -13.80
CA LEU A 50 8.54 6.68 -12.64
C LEU A 50 7.95 8.09 -12.65
N TYR A 51 8.76 9.11 -12.97
CA TYR A 51 8.28 10.49 -13.10
C TYR A 51 7.17 10.62 -14.16
N LYS A 52 7.32 9.96 -15.32
CA LYS A 52 6.26 9.93 -16.34
C LYS A 52 5.00 9.22 -15.84
N MET A 53 5.14 8.14 -15.07
CA MET A 53 4.01 7.42 -14.45
C MET A 53 3.30 8.30 -13.43
N GLU A 54 4.03 8.95 -12.53
CA GLU A 54 3.48 9.87 -11.52
C GLU A 54 2.71 11.02 -12.18
N ARG A 55 3.29 11.65 -13.19
CA ARG A 55 2.64 12.74 -13.91
C ARG A 55 1.38 12.28 -14.64
N ARG A 56 1.42 11.11 -15.25
CA ARG A 56 0.27 10.55 -15.97
C ARG A 56 -0.83 10.15 -15.01
N GLY A 57 -0.51 9.48 -13.91
CA GLY A 57 -1.48 8.86 -13.02
C GLY A 57 -2.32 7.79 -13.71
N ILE A 58 -3.32 7.27 -13.01
CA ILE A 58 -4.26 6.26 -13.52
C ILE A 58 -5.70 6.78 -13.39
N GLY A 59 -6.53 6.58 -14.42
CA GLY A 59 -7.94 6.95 -14.40
C GLY A 59 -8.69 6.17 -13.33
N PHE A 60 -9.63 6.82 -12.65
CA PHE A 60 -10.39 6.21 -11.56
C PHE A 60 -11.82 6.77 -11.54
N ASP A 61 -12.79 5.88 -11.45
CA ASP A 61 -14.22 6.18 -11.38
C ASP A 61 -14.60 6.49 -9.94
N ALA A 62 -14.54 7.78 -9.58
CA ALA A 62 -14.85 8.24 -8.23
C ALA A 62 -16.30 8.03 -7.86
N ASP A 63 -17.21 8.29 -8.79
CA ASP A 63 -18.65 8.24 -8.52
C ASP A 63 -19.11 6.81 -8.26
N ALA A 64 -18.68 5.86 -9.09
CA ALA A 64 -18.96 4.44 -8.86
C ALA A 64 -18.31 3.93 -7.56
N CYS A 65 -17.09 4.40 -7.24
CA CYS A 65 -16.41 4.03 -6.00
C CYS A 65 -17.15 4.57 -4.76
N LEU A 66 -17.61 5.82 -4.78
CA LEU A 66 -18.40 6.42 -3.69
C LEU A 66 -19.78 5.78 -3.53
N ALA A 67 -20.41 5.35 -4.63
CA ALA A 67 -21.65 4.58 -4.56
C ALA A 67 -21.43 3.25 -3.80
N THR A 68 -20.36 2.53 -4.11
CA THR A 68 -19.98 1.31 -3.38
C THR A 68 -19.62 1.57 -1.91
N ALA A 69 -19.07 2.74 -1.57
CA ALA A 69 -18.83 3.12 -0.17
C ALA A 69 -20.11 3.12 0.67
N VAL A 70 -21.26 3.44 0.08
CA VAL A 70 -22.56 3.38 0.76
C VAL A 70 -22.94 1.93 1.09
N GLU A 71 -22.74 1.01 0.14
CA GLU A 71 -23.00 -0.43 0.34
C GLU A 71 -22.07 -1.01 1.42
N VAL A 72 -20.77 -0.64 1.39
CA VAL A 72 -19.78 -1.05 2.40
C VAL A 72 -20.22 -0.59 3.80
N ARG A 73 -20.67 0.65 3.95
CA ARG A 73 -21.13 1.17 5.25
C ARG A 73 -22.39 0.51 5.74
N GLN A 74 -23.30 0.16 4.83
CA GLN A 74 -24.47 -0.62 5.20
C GLN A 74 -24.08 -1.99 5.74
N GLU A 75 -23.13 -2.67 5.10
CA GLU A 75 -22.63 -3.95 5.57
C GLU A 75 -21.89 -3.84 6.90
N ILE A 76 -21.09 -2.80 7.11
CA ILE A 76 -20.49 -2.50 8.43
C ILE A 76 -21.57 -2.36 9.51
N ALA A 77 -22.66 -1.66 9.22
CA ALA A 77 -23.76 -1.50 10.16
C ALA A 77 -24.49 -2.83 10.44
N ASN A 78 -24.69 -3.67 9.43
CA ASN A 78 -25.26 -5.02 9.57
C ASN A 78 -24.40 -5.91 10.47
N LEU A 79 -23.08 -5.93 10.25
CA LEU A 79 -22.14 -6.67 11.08
C LEU A 79 -22.10 -6.15 12.51
N ALA A 80 -22.09 -4.83 12.69
CA ALA A 80 -22.12 -4.19 14.00
C ALA A 80 -23.35 -4.59 14.82
N ALA A 81 -24.51 -4.74 14.17
CA ALA A 81 -25.75 -5.17 14.82
C ALA A 81 -25.73 -6.66 15.24
N GLN A 82 -24.85 -7.47 14.66
CA GLN A 82 -24.70 -8.90 15.02
C GLN A 82 -23.71 -9.12 16.18
N LEU A 83 -22.95 -8.08 16.57
CA LEU A 83 -21.98 -8.21 17.64
C LEU A 83 -22.64 -8.40 19.01
N PRO A 84 -22.13 -9.30 19.87
CA PRO A 84 -22.70 -9.52 21.20
C PRO A 84 -22.35 -8.43 22.23
N TRP A 85 -21.83 -7.28 21.79
CA TRP A 85 -21.55 -6.10 22.63
C TRP A 85 -21.93 -4.79 21.96
N THR A 86 -22.13 -3.75 22.75
CA THR A 86 -22.44 -2.39 22.32
C THR A 86 -21.68 -1.40 23.22
N PRO A 87 -21.04 -0.35 22.66
CA PRO A 87 -20.93 0.00 21.25
C PRO A 87 -19.92 -0.89 20.49
N PRO A 88 -20.02 -1.01 19.13
CA PRO A 88 -19.16 -1.83 18.30
C PRO A 88 -17.78 -1.18 18.07
N THR A 89 -17.12 -0.82 19.15
CA THR A 89 -15.82 -0.13 19.15
C THR A 89 -14.69 -1.06 19.53
N LEU A 90 -13.44 -0.65 19.25
CA LEU A 90 -12.24 -1.38 19.69
C LEU A 90 -12.23 -1.58 21.21
N ALA A 91 -12.65 -0.58 21.99
CA ALA A 91 -12.73 -0.69 23.44
C ALA A 91 -13.77 -1.75 23.86
N GLY A 92 -14.98 -1.68 23.28
CA GLY A 92 -16.03 -2.67 23.53
C GLY A 92 -15.60 -4.10 23.17
N ALA A 93 -14.92 -4.27 22.05
CA ALA A 93 -14.37 -5.56 21.63
C ALA A 93 -13.33 -6.09 22.62
N LYS A 94 -12.41 -5.25 23.08
CA LYS A 94 -11.40 -5.64 24.09
C LYS A 94 -12.05 -6.07 25.40
N THR A 95 -12.99 -5.28 25.92
CA THR A 95 -13.74 -5.63 27.12
C THR A 95 -14.48 -6.96 26.94
N TYR A 96 -15.16 -7.14 25.82
CA TYR A 96 -15.86 -8.40 25.56
C TYR A 96 -14.92 -9.60 25.51
N PHE A 97 -13.89 -9.59 24.66
CA PHE A 97 -13.02 -10.74 24.48
C PHE A 97 -12.14 -11.03 25.69
N PHE A 98 -11.53 -10.02 26.28
CA PHE A 98 -10.51 -10.23 27.31
C PHE A 98 -11.07 -10.20 28.74
N GLU A 99 -12.08 -9.37 29.01
CA GLU A 99 -12.65 -9.24 30.36
C GLU A 99 -13.89 -10.12 30.54
N THR A 100 -14.89 -9.99 29.64
CA THR A 100 -16.16 -10.74 29.77
C THR A 100 -15.99 -12.22 29.43
N ARG A 101 -15.27 -12.55 28.35
CA ARG A 101 -15.00 -13.94 27.94
C ARG A 101 -13.77 -14.52 28.60
N GLY A 102 -12.94 -13.72 29.27
CA GLY A 102 -11.76 -14.14 29.99
C GLY A 102 -10.64 -14.73 29.13
N ILE A 103 -10.58 -14.37 27.84
CA ILE A 103 -9.57 -14.89 26.91
C ILE A 103 -8.26 -14.14 27.17
N SER A 104 -7.16 -14.86 27.36
CA SER A 104 -5.86 -14.24 27.52
C SER A 104 -5.38 -13.60 26.22
N PRO A 105 -4.93 -12.32 26.23
CA PRO A 105 -4.41 -11.67 25.03
C PRO A 105 -3.07 -12.31 24.62
N ILE A 106 -2.89 -12.60 23.34
CA ILE A 106 -1.62 -13.12 22.82
C ILE A 106 -0.56 -12.02 22.63
N LYS A 107 -0.98 -10.76 22.56
CA LYS A 107 -0.11 -9.59 22.46
C LYS A 107 -0.59 -8.46 23.36
N THR A 108 0.37 -7.73 23.91
CA THR A 108 0.13 -6.51 24.67
C THR A 108 1.02 -5.37 24.18
N THR A 109 0.65 -4.13 24.47
CA THR A 109 1.46 -2.96 24.13
C THR A 109 2.68 -2.87 25.05
N GLU A 110 3.86 -2.57 24.48
CA GLU A 110 5.12 -2.51 25.26
C GLU A 110 5.10 -1.49 26.39
N LYS A 111 4.41 -0.36 26.22
CA LYS A 111 4.44 0.75 27.17
C LYS A 111 3.45 0.60 28.33
N ARG A 112 2.28 -0.01 28.12
CA ARG A 112 1.18 -0.04 29.08
C ARG A 112 0.70 -1.45 29.41
N GLY A 113 1.15 -2.46 28.68
CA GLY A 113 0.65 -3.82 28.84
C GLY A 113 -0.79 -4.02 28.37
N ASP A 114 -1.39 -3.03 27.67
CA ASP A 114 -2.77 -3.13 27.21
C ASP A 114 -2.92 -4.22 26.15
N PRO A 115 -3.98 -5.05 26.19
CA PRO A 115 -4.25 -6.03 25.14
C PRO A 115 -4.30 -5.41 23.75
N GLN A 116 -3.63 -6.04 22.78
CA GLN A 116 -3.73 -5.67 21.38
C GLN A 116 -4.79 -6.55 20.68
N LEU A 117 -5.56 -5.94 19.78
CA LEU A 117 -6.55 -6.64 18.95
C LEU A 117 -6.19 -6.44 17.47
N ASP A 118 -4.93 -6.80 17.14
CA ASP A 118 -4.38 -6.76 15.81
C ASP A 118 -4.91 -7.91 14.92
N ASP A 119 -4.47 -7.99 13.68
CA ASP A 119 -4.91 -9.01 12.72
C ASP A 119 -4.61 -10.43 13.20
N GLU A 120 -3.45 -10.65 13.83
CA GLU A 120 -3.06 -11.95 14.39
C GLU A 120 -3.96 -12.35 15.57
N THR A 121 -4.24 -11.42 16.48
CA THR A 121 -5.14 -11.66 17.61
C THR A 121 -6.57 -11.96 17.15
N ARG A 122 -7.08 -11.22 16.14
CA ARG A 122 -8.41 -11.51 15.58
C ARG A 122 -8.46 -12.88 14.90
N THR A 123 -7.42 -13.24 14.16
CA THR A 123 -7.30 -14.59 13.56
C THR A 123 -7.30 -15.69 14.63
N TYR A 124 -6.59 -15.48 15.72
CA TYR A 124 -6.58 -16.40 16.86
C TYR A 124 -7.97 -16.55 17.51
N LEU A 125 -8.68 -15.43 17.73
CA LEU A 125 -10.05 -15.45 18.28
C LEU A 125 -11.03 -16.16 17.36
N MET A 126 -10.93 -16.00 16.06
CA MET A 126 -11.72 -16.74 15.07
C MET A 126 -11.39 -18.24 15.11
N GLY A 127 -10.12 -18.62 15.27
CA GLY A 127 -9.71 -20.01 15.41
C GLY A 127 -10.22 -20.69 16.69
N LEU A 128 -10.55 -19.91 17.72
CA LEU A 128 -11.23 -20.36 18.93
C LEU A 128 -12.77 -20.36 18.80
N GLU A 129 -13.31 -20.00 17.65
CA GLU A 129 -14.75 -19.90 17.38
C GLU A 129 -15.49 -19.00 18.39
N VAL A 130 -14.84 -17.92 18.84
CA VAL A 130 -15.43 -17.00 19.83
C VAL A 130 -16.58 -16.24 19.17
N PRO A 131 -17.79 -16.23 19.76
CA PRO A 131 -18.92 -15.49 19.21
C PRO A 131 -18.60 -14.01 18.95
N GLY A 132 -18.92 -13.53 17.76
CA GLY A 132 -18.66 -12.15 17.34
C GLY A 132 -17.23 -11.89 16.80
N ALA A 133 -16.34 -12.87 16.85
CA ALA A 133 -14.95 -12.69 16.38
C ALA A 133 -14.85 -12.54 14.85
N ALA A 134 -15.58 -13.35 14.12
CA ALA A 134 -15.60 -13.33 12.65
C ALA A 134 -16.28 -12.05 12.14
N GLU A 135 -17.43 -11.69 12.69
CA GLU A 135 -18.19 -10.49 12.36
C GLU A 135 -17.37 -9.23 12.66
N TYR A 136 -16.69 -9.21 13.80
CA TYR A 136 -15.81 -8.09 14.15
C TYR A 136 -14.59 -7.96 13.24
N ASP A 137 -13.93 -9.07 12.90
CA ASP A 137 -12.80 -9.04 11.96
C ASP A 137 -13.24 -8.54 10.59
N GLN A 138 -14.37 -9.02 10.08
CA GLN A 138 -14.92 -8.57 8.80
C GLN A 138 -15.30 -7.08 8.85
N MET A 139 -15.95 -6.63 9.93
CA MET A 139 -16.28 -5.21 10.15
C MET A 139 -15.02 -4.33 10.10
N VAL A 140 -13.98 -4.68 10.84
CA VAL A 140 -12.71 -3.93 10.86
C VAL A 140 -12.03 -3.91 9.49
N ARG A 141 -12.07 -5.01 8.74
CA ARG A 141 -11.54 -5.06 7.37
C ARG A 141 -12.30 -4.14 6.43
N LEU A 142 -13.61 -4.09 6.53
CA LEU A 142 -14.45 -3.21 5.73
C LEU A 142 -14.26 -1.72 6.11
N GLU A 143 -14.16 -1.40 7.41
CA GLU A 143 -13.86 -0.03 7.87
C GLU A 143 -12.52 0.46 7.33
N ASN A 144 -11.49 -0.38 7.41
CA ASN A 144 -10.17 -0.07 6.84
C ASN A 144 -10.21 0.10 5.32
N ALA A 145 -11.02 -0.69 4.63
CA ALA A 145 -11.23 -0.60 3.19
C ALA A 145 -11.98 0.68 2.79
N ASP A 146 -13.06 1.03 3.50
CA ASP A 146 -13.80 2.28 3.27
C ASP A 146 -12.87 3.49 3.45
N ASN A 147 -12.22 3.59 4.58
CA ASN A 147 -11.34 4.72 4.90
C ASN A 147 -10.16 4.84 3.92
N ARG A 148 -9.58 3.72 3.49
CA ARG A 148 -8.41 3.73 2.63
C ARG A 148 -8.77 3.91 1.16
N TRP A 149 -9.75 3.17 0.67
CA TRP A 149 -10.03 3.04 -0.77
C TRP A 149 -11.34 3.68 -1.20
N TYR A 150 -12.47 3.26 -0.64
CA TYR A 150 -13.78 3.65 -1.18
C TYR A 150 -14.11 5.12 -0.94
N THR A 151 -13.74 5.66 0.21
CA THR A 151 -13.84 7.10 0.52
C THR A 151 -12.50 7.82 0.41
N GLY A 152 -11.40 7.19 0.81
CA GLY A 152 -10.10 7.85 0.87
C GLY A 152 -9.49 8.20 -0.49
N TRP A 153 -9.65 7.34 -1.50
CA TRP A 153 -9.08 7.61 -2.83
C TRP A 153 -9.86 8.64 -3.65
N PRO A 154 -11.21 8.65 -3.66
CA PRO A 154 -11.95 9.71 -4.34
C PRO A 154 -11.54 11.13 -3.93
N THR A 155 -11.18 11.36 -2.67
CA THR A 155 -10.71 12.68 -2.19
C THR A 155 -9.32 13.09 -2.74
N ARG A 156 -8.60 12.17 -3.37
CA ARG A 156 -7.22 12.35 -3.88
C ARG A 156 -7.15 12.37 -5.40
N ILE A 157 -8.28 12.34 -6.06
CA ILE A 157 -8.37 12.41 -7.51
C ILE A 157 -8.09 13.84 -7.98
N GLY A 158 -7.20 13.95 -8.97
CA GLY A 158 -6.95 15.24 -9.61
C GLY A 158 -8.13 15.71 -10.47
N PRO A 159 -8.13 16.99 -10.88
CA PRO A 159 -9.23 17.57 -11.67
C PRO A 159 -9.41 16.89 -13.06
N ASP A 160 -8.45 16.09 -13.47
CA ASP A 160 -8.46 15.29 -14.70
C ASP A 160 -8.98 13.85 -14.50
N GLY A 161 -9.60 13.54 -13.35
CA GLY A 161 -10.15 12.22 -13.03
C GLY A 161 -9.08 11.14 -12.77
N ARG A 162 -7.86 11.52 -12.40
CA ARG A 162 -6.75 10.58 -12.26
C ARG A 162 -6.17 10.55 -10.85
N LEU A 163 -5.95 9.34 -10.35
CA LEU A 163 -5.17 9.10 -9.14
C LEU A 163 -3.67 9.17 -9.45
N ARG A 164 -2.93 9.76 -8.53
CA ARG A 164 -1.47 9.87 -8.61
C ARG A 164 -0.84 9.40 -7.31
N THR A 165 0.22 8.63 -7.45
CA THR A 165 1.09 8.23 -6.33
C THR A 165 2.48 8.81 -6.53
N SER A 166 3.31 8.78 -5.51
CA SER A 166 4.75 9.06 -5.62
C SER A 166 5.53 7.80 -5.37
N PHE A 167 6.46 7.47 -6.27
CA PHE A 167 7.32 6.29 -6.14
C PHE A 167 8.62 6.65 -5.42
N ARG A 168 9.00 5.81 -4.46
CA ARG A 168 10.26 5.93 -3.71
C ARG A 168 11.16 4.75 -4.02
N GLN A 169 12.32 5.01 -4.59
CA GLN A 169 13.26 3.97 -5.03
C GLN A 169 14.18 3.46 -3.91
N THR A 170 14.39 4.26 -2.85
CA THR A 170 15.48 4.05 -1.89
C THR A 170 15.02 3.75 -0.46
N GLN A 171 13.72 3.66 -0.20
CA GLN A 171 13.20 3.46 1.15
C GLN A 171 13.22 2.01 1.63
N VAL A 172 13.22 1.05 0.71
CA VAL A 172 13.13 -0.36 1.04
C VAL A 172 14.49 -1.03 0.85
N LYS A 173 15.02 -1.66 1.91
CA LYS A 173 16.34 -2.32 1.90
C LYS A 173 16.48 -3.42 0.84
N SER A 174 15.38 -4.07 0.45
CA SER A 174 15.37 -5.09 -0.61
C SER A 174 15.47 -4.53 -2.03
N GLY A 175 15.53 -3.19 -2.21
CA GLY A 175 15.52 -2.56 -3.52
C GLY A 175 14.14 -2.48 -4.18
N ARG A 176 13.06 -2.93 -3.51
CA ARG A 176 11.70 -2.75 -4.00
C ARG A 176 11.29 -1.28 -3.92
N MET A 177 10.51 -0.83 -4.88
CA MET A 177 9.91 0.51 -4.81
C MET A 177 8.80 0.53 -3.76
N SER A 178 8.72 1.61 -2.99
CA SER A 178 7.56 1.94 -2.18
C SER A 178 6.74 3.06 -2.82
N VAL A 179 5.52 3.24 -2.36
CA VAL A 179 4.63 4.31 -2.84
C VAL A 179 4.15 5.15 -1.66
N GLU A 180 3.97 6.44 -1.93
CA GLU A 180 3.39 7.38 -0.99
C GLU A 180 2.09 7.96 -1.52
N ARG A 181 1.31 8.62 -0.65
CA ARG A 181 0.01 9.25 -0.93
C ARG A 181 -1.09 8.23 -1.24
N VAL A 182 -1.12 7.69 -2.45
CA VAL A 182 -2.09 6.66 -2.85
C VAL A 182 -1.37 5.32 -2.89
N GLN A 183 -1.74 4.41 -1.99
CA GLN A 183 -1.07 3.11 -1.78
C GLN A 183 -1.48 2.10 -2.87
N LEU A 184 -1.08 2.35 -4.12
CA LEU A 184 -1.42 1.48 -5.27
C LEU A 184 -0.84 0.05 -5.15
N HIS A 185 0.24 -0.14 -4.37
CA HIS A 185 0.83 -1.47 -4.12
C HIS A 185 -0.03 -2.34 -3.18
N ALA A 186 -0.90 -1.72 -2.37
CA ALA A 186 -1.72 -2.41 -1.38
C ALA A 186 -3.15 -2.68 -1.87
N VAL A 187 -3.38 -2.65 -3.19
CA VAL A 187 -4.71 -2.94 -3.75
C VAL A 187 -5.00 -4.43 -3.57
N PRO A 188 -6.09 -4.81 -2.88
CA PRO A 188 -6.42 -6.20 -2.66
C PRO A 188 -6.76 -6.93 -3.96
N LYS A 189 -6.63 -8.24 -3.95
CA LYS A 189 -7.16 -9.09 -5.03
C LYS A 189 -8.69 -9.11 -4.97
N ASP A 190 -9.32 -9.40 -6.10
CA ASP A 190 -10.77 -9.53 -6.16
C ASP A 190 -11.25 -10.62 -5.18
N GLY A 191 -12.35 -10.36 -4.49
CA GLY A 191 -12.97 -11.28 -3.53
C GLY A 191 -12.31 -11.34 -2.13
N THR A 192 -11.30 -10.49 -1.84
CA THR A 192 -10.61 -10.54 -0.54
C THR A 192 -11.25 -9.70 0.57
N LEU A 193 -12.23 -8.85 0.25
CA LEU A 193 -12.82 -7.93 1.23
C LEU A 193 -14.09 -8.50 1.86
N ALA A 194 -15.13 -8.71 1.08
CA ALA A 194 -16.38 -9.34 1.48
C ALA A 194 -17.14 -9.83 0.25
N GLU A 195 -18.01 -10.82 0.44
CA GLU A 195 -18.90 -11.29 -0.61
C GLU A 195 -19.87 -10.17 -1.02
N GLY A 196 -20.06 -10.00 -2.34
CA GLY A 196 -20.96 -8.99 -2.89
C GLY A 196 -20.40 -7.56 -2.94
N ILE A 197 -19.27 -7.26 -2.32
CA ILE A 197 -18.66 -5.93 -2.40
C ILE A 197 -17.63 -5.87 -3.54
N PRO A 198 -17.84 -5.00 -4.55
CA PRO A 198 -16.93 -4.85 -5.67
C PRO A 198 -15.52 -4.47 -5.21
N SER A 199 -14.51 -5.16 -5.75
CA SER A 199 -13.11 -4.80 -5.50
C SER A 199 -12.81 -3.39 -6.01
N VAL A 200 -12.00 -2.65 -5.27
CA VAL A 200 -11.52 -1.32 -5.68
C VAL A 200 -10.81 -1.32 -7.04
N ARG A 201 -10.31 -2.47 -7.50
CA ARG A 201 -9.70 -2.63 -8.83
C ARG A 201 -10.68 -2.35 -9.96
N GLN A 202 -11.97 -2.57 -9.76
CA GLN A 202 -13.01 -2.37 -10.76
C GLN A 202 -13.23 -0.89 -11.10
N PHE A 203 -12.76 0.04 -10.25
CA PHE A 203 -12.91 1.47 -10.49
C PHE A 203 -11.75 2.09 -11.29
N PHE A 204 -10.67 1.35 -11.57
CA PHE A 204 -9.66 1.82 -12.49
C PHE A 204 -10.20 1.90 -13.91
N ARG A 205 -9.95 3.02 -14.57
CA ARG A 205 -10.43 3.29 -15.94
C ARG A 205 -9.28 3.58 -16.87
N PRO A 206 -9.24 2.97 -18.06
CA PRO A 206 -8.32 3.38 -19.11
C PRO A 206 -8.69 4.76 -19.65
N LYS A 207 -7.77 5.41 -20.32
CA LYS A 207 -8.10 6.58 -21.16
C LYS A 207 -8.99 6.14 -22.33
N PRO A 208 -9.92 6.98 -22.83
CA PRO A 208 -10.70 6.66 -24.01
C PRO A 208 -9.82 6.19 -25.19
N GLY A 209 -10.19 5.07 -25.80
CA GLY A 209 -9.43 4.42 -26.86
C GLY A 209 -8.24 3.56 -26.42
N TYR A 210 -8.05 3.36 -25.10
CA TYR A 210 -7.00 2.52 -24.52
C TYR A 210 -7.59 1.39 -23.69
N ALA A 211 -6.77 0.37 -23.41
CA ALA A 211 -7.09 -0.70 -22.47
C ALA A 211 -6.07 -0.72 -21.32
N LEU A 212 -6.49 -1.22 -20.16
CA LEU A 212 -5.59 -1.54 -19.04
C LEU A 212 -5.13 -2.99 -19.17
N TRP A 213 -3.83 -3.20 -19.16
CA TRP A 213 -3.23 -4.53 -19.15
C TRP A 213 -2.55 -4.76 -17.82
N ASN A 214 -2.79 -5.93 -17.22
CA ASN A 214 -2.10 -6.38 -16.03
C ASN A 214 -1.11 -7.49 -16.42
N CYS A 215 0.17 -7.16 -16.42
CA CYS A 215 1.26 -8.10 -16.70
C CYS A 215 2.05 -8.31 -15.42
N ALA A 216 2.09 -9.52 -14.91
CA ALA A 216 2.88 -9.90 -13.75
C ALA A 216 3.75 -11.10 -14.09
N LEU A 217 5.03 -11.03 -13.70
CA LEU A 217 5.93 -12.19 -13.77
C LEU A 217 5.62 -13.11 -12.58
N SER A 218 5.21 -14.34 -12.88
CA SER A 218 4.97 -15.33 -11.85
C SER A 218 6.28 -15.69 -11.17
N GLN A 219 6.33 -15.51 -9.83
CA GLN A 219 7.44 -15.89 -8.96
C GLN A 219 8.82 -15.37 -9.45
N ALA A 220 8.88 -14.12 -9.93
CA ALA A 220 10.07 -13.55 -10.55
C ALA A 220 11.34 -13.66 -9.68
N GLU A 221 11.23 -13.37 -8.38
CA GLU A 221 12.35 -13.45 -7.44
C GLU A 221 12.86 -14.89 -7.28
N LEU A 222 11.95 -15.86 -7.16
CA LEU A 222 12.30 -17.27 -7.03
C LEU A 222 12.95 -17.80 -8.32
N ARG A 223 12.44 -17.36 -9.49
CA ARG A 223 13.05 -17.69 -10.79
C ARG A 223 14.46 -17.14 -10.92
N ALA A 224 14.68 -15.88 -10.52
CA ALA A 224 16.00 -15.28 -10.51
C ALA A 224 16.95 -16.03 -9.57
N ALA A 225 16.51 -16.34 -8.34
CA ALA A 225 17.32 -17.10 -7.38
C ALA A 225 17.65 -18.52 -7.90
N ALA A 226 16.70 -19.21 -8.52
CA ALA A 226 16.93 -20.53 -9.11
C ALA A 226 17.94 -20.48 -10.27
N TYR A 227 17.88 -19.43 -11.09
CA TYR A 227 18.80 -19.20 -12.19
C TYR A 227 20.23 -18.92 -11.66
N GLU A 228 20.38 -17.99 -10.74
CA GLU A 228 21.67 -17.64 -10.13
C GLU A 228 22.30 -18.83 -9.38
N ALA A 229 21.48 -19.63 -8.69
CA ALA A 229 21.96 -20.84 -8.01
C ALA A 229 22.22 -22.03 -8.96
N GLY A 230 21.92 -21.93 -10.25
CA GLY A 230 22.04 -23.03 -11.20
C GLY A 230 21.12 -24.24 -10.90
N CYS A 231 20.05 -24.04 -10.11
CA CYS A 231 19.19 -25.12 -9.63
C CYS A 231 18.20 -25.58 -10.72
N GLN A 232 18.62 -26.57 -11.52
CA GLN A 232 17.81 -27.09 -12.64
C GLN A 232 16.45 -27.66 -12.20
N LEU A 233 16.38 -28.27 -11.01
CA LEU A 233 15.13 -28.81 -10.47
C LEU A 233 14.12 -27.68 -10.22
N MET A 234 14.51 -26.60 -9.55
CA MET A 234 13.63 -25.44 -9.32
C MET A 234 13.20 -24.78 -10.62
N LEU A 235 14.13 -24.60 -11.57
CA LEU A 235 13.79 -24.02 -12.87
C LEU A 235 12.75 -24.85 -13.62
N LYS A 236 12.86 -26.18 -13.58
CA LYS A 236 11.89 -27.11 -14.17
C LYS A 236 10.53 -27.01 -13.49
N MET A 237 10.45 -27.10 -12.16
CA MET A 237 9.20 -26.98 -11.40
C MET A 237 8.50 -25.65 -11.67
N LEU A 238 9.24 -24.54 -11.69
CA LEU A 238 8.71 -23.22 -11.98
C LEU A 238 8.24 -23.04 -13.43
N ALA A 239 8.81 -23.79 -14.37
CA ALA A 239 8.34 -23.81 -15.76
C ALA A 239 7.02 -24.61 -15.90
N GLU A 240 6.84 -25.66 -15.12
CA GLU A 240 5.66 -26.51 -15.10
C GLU A 240 4.48 -25.90 -14.30
N GLY A 241 4.66 -24.73 -13.68
CA GLY A 241 3.59 -23.99 -12.98
C GLY A 241 3.41 -24.35 -11.52
N ALA A 242 4.42 -24.95 -10.88
CA ALA A 242 4.43 -25.23 -9.45
C ALA A 242 4.61 -23.96 -8.59
#